data_735c787f6976b927c7e2db538c3b3ef6
#
_entry.id   735c787f6976b927c7e2db538c3b3ef6
#
_cell.length_a   1.000
_cell.length_b   1.000
_cell.length_c   1.000
_cell.angle_alpha   90.00
_cell.angle_beta   90.00
_cell.angle_gamma   90.00
#
_symmetry.space_group_name_H-M   'P 1'
#
loop_
_entity.id
_entity.type
_entity.pdbx_description
1 polymer ?
#
loop_
_entity_poly.entity_id
_entity_poly.type
_entity_poly.pdbx_seq_one_letter_code
_entity_poly.pdbx_strand_id
1 'polypeptide(L)'
;VKRDLPVGKMSGMLKIHKKLPLLLAVPTTAGTGSEVTLAAVITDETCHYKHVVMDYCLIPRYAFLDPGLSCSLPPDMTAYSGMDAMTHAVEAYCNRFCSPKMKAHAMKAVSLIGANLLTAYREPANKAARMNMLTGSYEAGIAFTNAYVGYVHAIAHGIGGLYHVPHGEANAILLPKVLAAYGSAVYEPLARLERKVRTSVAEDESREETDAVLAEAFILSLIHI
;
A
#
# COMPACT_ATOMS: atom_id res chain seq x y z
N VAL A 1 25.38 -3.46 -6.25
CA VAL A 1 25.41 -2.02 -6.54
C VAL A 1 26.85 -1.64 -6.84
N LYS A 2 27.13 -0.96 -7.95
CA LYS A 2 28.47 -0.39 -8.18
C LYS A 2 28.68 0.73 -7.18
N ARG A 3 29.69 0.63 -6.30
CA ARG A 3 29.99 1.62 -5.25
C ARG A 3 30.19 3.05 -5.79
N ASP A 4 30.47 3.19 -7.08
CA ASP A 4 30.87 4.44 -7.72
C ASP A 4 29.83 5.03 -8.68
N LEU A 5 28.60 4.49 -8.73
CA LEU A 5 27.51 5.05 -9.54
C LEU A 5 26.63 5.96 -8.68
N PRO A 6 26.46 7.24 -9.06
CA PRO A 6 25.48 8.11 -8.43
C PRO A 6 24.08 7.48 -8.49
N VAL A 7 23.28 7.65 -7.42
CA VAL A 7 21.92 7.09 -7.30
C VAL A 7 21.06 7.46 -8.51
N GLY A 8 21.17 8.70 -9.00
CA GLY A 8 20.44 9.17 -10.17
C GLY A 8 20.67 8.33 -11.44
N LYS A 9 21.86 7.74 -11.60
CA LYS A 9 22.14 6.83 -12.74
C LYS A 9 21.54 5.44 -12.59
N MET A 10 21.17 5.05 -11.36
CA MET A 10 20.47 3.79 -11.06
C MET A 10 18.94 3.96 -11.09
N SER A 11 18.44 5.18 -11.11
CA SER A 11 17.01 5.46 -11.17
C SER A 11 16.36 4.84 -12.42
N GLY A 12 15.20 4.20 -12.24
CA GLY A 12 14.45 3.48 -13.27
C GLY A 12 14.50 1.96 -13.09
N MET A 13 14.16 1.21 -14.14
CA MET A 13 13.98 -0.24 -14.08
C MET A 13 15.19 -1.01 -14.58
N LEU A 14 15.47 -2.16 -13.93
CA LEU A 14 16.41 -3.21 -14.39
C LEU A 14 17.84 -2.69 -14.69
N LYS A 15 18.31 -1.75 -13.86
CA LYS A 15 19.65 -1.17 -14.02
C LYS A 15 20.72 -1.79 -13.09
N ILE A 16 20.36 -2.79 -12.29
CA ILE A 16 21.27 -3.48 -11.38
C ILE A 16 21.77 -4.74 -12.07
N HIS A 17 23.01 -4.71 -12.58
CA HIS A 17 23.60 -5.80 -13.34
C HIS A 17 24.56 -6.68 -12.50
N LYS A 18 24.45 -6.65 -11.16
CA LYS A 18 25.30 -7.42 -10.26
C LYS A 18 24.49 -8.27 -9.32
N LYS A 19 25.01 -9.47 -9.01
CA LYS A 19 24.48 -10.29 -7.92
C LYS A 19 24.62 -9.51 -6.61
N LEU A 20 23.51 -9.35 -5.90
CA LEU A 20 23.46 -8.71 -4.58
C LEU A 20 23.69 -9.75 -3.48
N PRO A 21 24.13 -9.32 -2.27
CA PRO A 21 24.11 -10.16 -1.09
C PRO A 21 22.70 -10.65 -0.78
N LEU A 22 22.62 -11.72 0.01
CA LEU A 22 21.33 -12.19 0.55
C LEU A 22 20.69 -11.08 1.38
N LEU A 23 19.47 -10.69 1.01
CA LEU A 23 18.67 -9.71 1.74
C LEU A 23 17.57 -10.43 2.52
N LEU A 24 17.53 -10.20 3.82
CA LEU A 24 16.49 -10.62 4.74
C LEU A 24 15.78 -9.35 5.21
N ALA A 25 14.46 -9.33 5.20
CA ALA A 25 13.69 -8.16 5.62
C ALA A 25 12.86 -8.47 6.87
N VAL A 26 12.88 -7.54 7.81
CA VAL A 26 12.07 -7.58 9.03
C VAL A 26 11.37 -6.23 9.13
N PRO A 27 10.14 -6.09 8.64
CA PRO A 27 9.44 -4.80 8.64
C PRO A 27 9.07 -4.39 10.08
N THR A 28 9.25 -3.10 10.36
CA THR A 28 8.87 -2.47 11.63
C THR A 28 7.61 -1.62 11.51
N THR A 29 7.13 -1.42 10.27
CA THR A 29 5.88 -0.72 9.94
C THR A 29 5.01 -1.60 9.05
N ALA A 30 3.71 -1.41 9.08
CA ALA A 30 2.75 -2.12 8.24
C ALA A 30 2.22 -1.17 7.12
N GLY A 31 3.09 -0.81 6.17
CA GLY A 31 2.76 0.20 5.16
C GLY A 31 3.41 -0.07 3.81
N THR A 32 4.71 0.10 3.75
CA THR A 32 5.47 0.13 2.49
C THR A 32 5.52 -1.20 1.73
N GLY A 33 5.30 -2.33 2.40
CA GLY A 33 5.48 -3.65 1.79
C GLY A 33 6.90 -3.91 1.24
N SER A 34 7.90 -3.13 1.70
CA SER A 34 9.27 -3.18 1.16
C SER A 34 9.95 -4.54 1.28
N GLU A 35 9.45 -5.39 2.18
CA GLU A 35 9.90 -6.77 2.38
C GLU A 35 9.56 -7.71 1.22
N VAL A 36 8.72 -7.29 0.26
CA VAL A 36 8.33 -8.08 -0.92
C VAL A 36 8.34 -7.29 -2.23
N THR A 37 8.87 -6.07 -2.20
CA THR A 37 8.82 -5.19 -3.36
C THR A 37 10.16 -5.09 -4.09
N LEU A 38 10.08 -4.77 -5.38
CA LEU A 38 11.24 -4.59 -6.24
C LEU A 38 11.78 -3.15 -6.23
N ALA A 39 11.14 -2.24 -5.49
CA ALA A 39 11.43 -0.82 -5.50
C ALA A 39 12.22 -0.37 -4.27
N ALA A 40 13.24 0.43 -4.49
CA ALA A 40 13.92 1.22 -3.46
C ALA A 40 13.79 2.71 -3.80
N VAL A 41 13.24 3.49 -2.88
CA VAL A 41 13.09 4.95 -3.05
C VAL A 41 14.17 5.64 -2.23
N ILE A 42 15.01 6.42 -2.89
CA ILE A 42 16.13 7.13 -2.28
C ILE A 42 15.96 8.63 -2.52
N THR A 43 15.87 9.39 -1.45
CA THR A 43 15.76 10.85 -1.54
C THR A 43 17.16 11.46 -1.73
N ASP A 44 17.31 12.27 -2.76
CA ASP A 44 18.48 13.13 -2.94
C ASP A 44 18.17 14.45 -2.21
N GLU A 45 18.85 14.67 -1.10
CA GLU A 45 18.66 15.85 -0.25
C GLU A 45 19.13 17.15 -0.91
N THR A 46 19.99 17.06 -1.92
CA THR A 46 20.52 18.26 -2.59
C THR A 46 19.52 18.90 -3.53
N CYS A 47 18.61 18.11 -4.11
CA CYS A 47 17.59 18.60 -5.05
C CYS A 47 16.16 18.19 -4.64
N HIS A 48 15.98 17.61 -3.44
CA HIS A 48 14.69 17.11 -2.92
C HIS A 48 13.97 16.15 -3.87
N TYR A 49 14.73 15.41 -4.69
CA TYR A 49 14.20 14.48 -5.66
C TYR A 49 14.23 13.05 -5.15
N LYS A 50 13.12 12.33 -5.32
CA LYS A 50 13.01 10.90 -4.97
C LYS A 50 13.37 10.02 -6.17
N HIS A 51 14.57 9.43 -6.12
CA HIS A 51 14.99 8.44 -7.10
C HIS A 51 14.35 7.08 -6.81
N VAL A 52 13.60 6.55 -7.76
CA VAL A 52 13.03 5.21 -7.67
C VAL A 52 13.91 4.25 -8.46
N VAL A 53 14.51 3.29 -7.76
CA VAL A 53 15.29 2.19 -8.35
C VAL A 53 14.45 0.93 -8.28
N MET A 54 14.17 0.31 -9.42
CA MET A 54 13.31 -0.88 -9.51
C MET A 54 14.06 -2.03 -10.17
N ASP A 55 14.23 -3.13 -9.43
CA ASP A 55 14.88 -4.33 -9.98
C ASP A 55 14.46 -5.57 -9.18
N TYR A 56 14.21 -6.68 -9.84
CA TYR A 56 13.82 -7.92 -9.18
C TYR A 56 14.87 -8.43 -8.19
N CYS A 57 16.14 -8.10 -8.38
CA CYS A 57 17.21 -8.47 -7.46
C CYS A 57 17.15 -7.72 -6.12
N LEU A 58 16.32 -6.68 -6.00
CA LEU A 58 16.08 -5.95 -4.76
C LEU A 58 15.02 -6.60 -3.86
N ILE A 59 14.22 -7.53 -4.41
CA ILE A 59 13.22 -8.24 -3.62
C ILE A 59 13.93 -9.08 -2.56
N PRO A 60 13.63 -8.89 -1.25
CA PRO A 60 14.20 -9.69 -0.18
C PRO A 60 13.92 -11.18 -0.39
N ARG A 61 14.91 -12.01 -0.06
CA ARG A 61 14.76 -13.47 -0.19
C ARG A 61 13.84 -14.07 0.86
N TYR A 62 13.79 -13.45 2.04
CA TYR A 62 12.94 -13.84 3.16
C TYR A 62 12.41 -12.59 3.83
N ALA A 63 11.14 -12.64 4.23
CA ALA A 63 10.48 -11.64 5.04
C ALA A 63 10.05 -12.29 6.38
N PHE A 64 10.37 -11.64 7.50
CA PHE A 64 9.99 -12.08 8.83
C PHE A 64 9.03 -11.07 9.44
N LEU A 65 7.77 -11.46 9.58
CA LEU A 65 6.73 -10.59 10.14
C LEU A 65 6.64 -10.84 11.65
N ASP A 66 7.13 -9.90 12.45
CA ASP A 66 7.02 -9.92 13.90
C ASP A 66 6.15 -8.75 14.38
N PRO A 67 4.93 -9.00 14.88
CA PRO A 67 4.04 -7.95 15.36
C PRO A 67 4.61 -7.19 16.56
N GLY A 68 5.51 -7.81 17.34
CA GLY A 68 6.16 -7.18 18.49
C GLY A 68 6.96 -5.95 18.12
N LEU A 69 7.57 -5.93 16.93
CA LEU A 69 8.38 -4.81 16.44
C LEU A 69 7.53 -3.57 16.04
N SER A 70 6.24 -3.77 15.80
CA SER A 70 5.32 -2.68 15.43
C SER A 70 4.48 -2.17 16.62
N CYS A 71 4.52 -2.83 17.78
CA CYS A 71 3.73 -2.43 18.95
C CYS A 71 4.15 -1.06 19.54
N SER A 72 5.38 -0.62 19.31
CA SER A 72 5.90 0.66 19.78
C SER A 72 5.65 1.83 18.81
N LEU A 73 5.04 1.57 17.63
CA LEU A 73 4.73 2.61 16.68
C LEU A 73 3.72 3.62 17.28
N PRO A 74 3.98 4.92 17.15
CA PRO A 74 3.00 5.95 17.48
C PRO A 74 1.69 5.75 16.70
N PRO A 75 0.53 6.16 17.27
CA PRO A 75 -0.76 6.06 16.59
C PRO A 75 -0.77 6.67 15.19
N ASP A 76 -0.23 7.88 15.03
CA ASP A 76 -0.17 8.57 13.74
C ASP A 76 0.62 7.76 12.69
N MET A 77 1.78 7.20 13.09
CA MET A 77 2.57 6.34 12.22
C MET A 77 1.84 5.05 11.86
N THR A 78 1.04 4.52 12.79
CA THR A 78 0.17 3.35 12.52
C THR A 78 -0.89 3.70 11.48
N ALA A 79 -1.55 4.86 11.63
CA ALA A 79 -2.56 5.34 10.68
C ALA A 79 -1.95 5.60 9.29
N TYR A 80 -0.87 6.37 9.23
CA TYR A 80 -0.20 6.71 7.97
C TYR A 80 0.29 5.47 7.23
N SER A 81 0.98 4.56 7.92
CA SER A 81 1.46 3.33 7.28
C SER A 81 0.31 2.41 6.85
N GLY A 82 -0.73 2.29 7.66
CA GLY A 82 -1.90 1.48 7.31
C GLY A 82 -2.65 2.03 6.10
N MET A 83 -2.82 3.35 6.01
CA MET A 83 -3.45 3.99 4.85
C MET A 83 -2.57 3.94 3.60
N ASP A 84 -1.25 3.95 3.74
CA ASP A 84 -0.30 3.69 2.65
C ASP A 84 -0.51 2.28 2.08
N ALA A 85 -0.54 1.25 2.94
CA ALA A 85 -0.82 -0.12 2.52
C ALA A 85 -2.21 -0.29 1.89
N MET A 86 -3.24 0.39 2.44
CA MET A 86 -4.58 0.42 1.86
C MET A 86 -4.55 1.01 0.44
N THR A 87 -3.85 2.13 0.26
CA THR A 87 -3.72 2.79 -1.04
C THR A 87 -3.00 1.89 -2.05
N HIS A 88 -1.91 1.24 -1.65
CA HIS A 88 -1.22 0.26 -2.49
C HIS A 88 -2.17 -0.84 -2.99
N ALA A 89 -2.97 -1.41 -2.07
CA ALA A 89 -3.89 -2.49 -2.39
C ALA A 89 -5.01 -2.02 -3.35
N VAL A 90 -5.63 -0.87 -3.07
CA VAL A 90 -6.74 -0.33 -3.86
C VAL A 90 -6.25 0.07 -5.26
N GLU A 91 -5.13 0.79 -5.38
CA GLU A 91 -4.59 1.17 -6.69
C GLU A 91 -4.20 -0.06 -7.51
N ALA A 92 -3.53 -1.04 -6.89
CA ALA A 92 -3.21 -2.30 -7.57
C ALA A 92 -4.47 -3.04 -8.04
N TYR A 93 -5.52 -3.09 -7.21
CA TYR A 93 -6.77 -3.76 -7.57
C TYR A 93 -7.50 -3.09 -8.73
N CYS A 94 -7.54 -1.78 -8.73
CA CYS A 94 -8.20 -0.98 -9.78
C CYS A 94 -7.40 -0.96 -11.09
N ASN A 95 -6.12 -1.34 -11.07
CA ASN A 95 -5.32 -1.35 -12.28
C ASN A 95 -5.80 -2.42 -13.26
N ARG A 96 -6.12 -2.00 -14.50
CA ARG A 96 -6.59 -2.87 -15.58
C ARG A 96 -5.62 -3.99 -15.97
N PHE A 97 -4.32 -3.79 -15.72
CA PHE A 97 -3.27 -4.78 -16.01
C PHE A 97 -3.00 -5.72 -14.83
N CYS A 98 -3.70 -5.53 -13.71
CA CYS A 98 -3.56 -6.40 -12.54
C CYS A 98 -4.11 -7.81 -12.85
N SER A 99 -3.25 -8.82 -12.72
CA SER A 99 -3.67 -10.20 -12.95
C SER A 99 -4.68 -10.68 -11.89
N PRO A 100 -5.51 -11.70 -12.17
CA PRO A 100 -6.46 -12.24 -11.19
C PRO A 100 -5.80 -12.68 -9.88
N LYS A 101 -4.56 -13.22 -9.95
CA LYS A 101 -3.80 -13.61 -8.77
C LYS A 101 -3.41 -12.39 -7.93
N MET A 102 -2.96 -11.33 -8.56
CA MET A 102 -2.61 -10.07 -7.85
C MET A 102 -3.85 -9.38 -7.28
N LYS A 103 -4.97 -9.42 -7.99
CA LYS A 103 -6.26 -8.94 -7.46
C LYS A 103 -6.68 -9.69 -6.19
N ALA A 104 -6.43 -10.99 -6.10
CA ALA A 104 -6.71 -11.76 -4.89
C ALA A 104 -5.85 -11.30 -3.70
N HIS A 105 -4.55 -11.03 -3.92
CA HIS A 105 -3.67 -10.45 -2.90
C HIS A 105 -4.14 -9.06 -2.47
N ALA A 106 -4.46 -8.18 -3.42
CA ALA A 106 -4.96 -6.83 -3.13
C ALA A 106 -6.26 -6.86 -2.33
N MET A 107 -7.22 -7.70 -2.70
CA MET A 107 -8.49 -7.88 -1.98
C MET A 107 -8.27 -8.40 -0.54
N LYS A 108 -7.36 -9.36 -0.36
CA LYS A 108 -6.97 -9.84 0.97
C LYS A 108 -6.35 -8.73 1.82
N ALA A 109 -5.49 -7.91 1.22
CA ALA A 109 -4.89 -6.76 1.88
C ALA A 109 -5.96 -5.77 2.37
N VAL A 110 -6.88 -5.35 1.48
CA VAL A 110 -7.98 -4.44 1.82
C VAL A 110 -8.82 -4.99 2.98
N SER A 111 -9.17 -6.28 2.95
CA SER A 111 -9.94 -6.91 4.02
C SER A 111 -9.19 -6.93 5.36
N LEU A 112 -7.90 -7.28 5.36
CA LEU A 112 -7.10 -7.33 6.59
C LEU A 112 -6.88 -5.94 7.18
N ILE A 113 -6.54 -4.96 6.36
CA ILE A 113 -6.27 -3.58 6.80
C ILE A 113 -7.58 -2.94 7.29
N GLY A 114 -8.66 -3.02 6.52
CA GLY A 114 -9.96 -2.45 6.89
C GLY A 114 -10.49 -2.98 8.21
N ALA A 115 -10.34 -4.29 8.47
CA ALA A 115 -10.80 -4.89 9.72
C ALA A 115 -9.90 -4.61 10.94
N ASN A 116 -8.63 -4.22 10.75
CA ASN A 116 -7.67 -4.19 11.84
C ASN A 116 -7.00 -2.83 12.09
N LEU A 117 -7.05 -1.89 11.14
CA LEU A 117 -6.34 -0.60 11.27
C LEU A 117 -6.79 0.18 12.50
N LEU A 118 -8.10 0.33 12.69
CA LEU A 118 -8.65 1.07 13.82
C LEU A 118 -8.30 0.40 15.17
N THR A 119 -8.32 -0.94 15.23
CA THR A 119 -7.89 -1.69 16.42
C THR A 119 -6.40 -1.50 16.67
N ALA A 120 -5.56 -1.62 15.65
CA ALA A 120 -4.12 -1.41 15.78
C ALA A 120 -3.77 0.04 16.20
N TYR A 121 -4.57 1.01 15.78
CA TYR A 121 -4.44 2.42 16.18
C TYR A 121 -4.81 2.63 17.65
N ARG A 122 -5.97 2.12 18.09
CA ARG A 122 -6.49 2.30 19.45
C ARG A 122 -5.81 1.44 20.50
N GLU A 123 -5.35 0.27 20.10
CA GLU A 123 -4.75 -0.76 20.95
C GLU A 123 -3.35 -1.13 20.42
N PRO A 124 -2.33 -0.27 20.59
CA PRO A 124 -1.00 -0.51 20.00
C PRO A 124 -0.36 -1.84 20.38
N ALA A 125 -0.66 -2.36 21.58
CA ALA A 125 -0.15 -3.63 22.10
C ALA A 125 -0.92 -4.87 21.58
N ASN A 126 -2.00 -4.69 20.80
CA ASN A 126 -2.77 -5.80 20.25
C ASN A 126 -2.00 -6.51 19.12
N LYS A 127 -1.24 -7.54 19.50
CA LYS A 127 -0.39 -8.28 18.57
C LYS A 127 -1.15 -8.95 17.43
N ALA A 128 -2.40 -9.35 17.66
CA ALA A 128 -3.22 -9.95 16.60
C ALA A 128 -3.56 -8.92 15.51
N ALA A 129 -4.03 -7.74 15.93
CA ALA A 129 -4.29 -6.64 14.99
C ALA A 129 -2.98 -6.22 14.27
N ARG A 130 -1.86 -6.09 15.00
CA ARG A 130 -0.54 -5.77 14.40
C ARG A 130 -0.09 -6.82 13.39
N MET A 131 -0.26 -8.11 13.67
CA MET A 131 0.06 -9.19 12.72
C MET A 131 -0.81 -9.11 11.47
N ASN A 132 -2.10 -8.84 11.62
CA ASN A 132 -3.02 -8.68 10.50
C ASN A 132 -2.67 -7.45 9.65
N MET A 133 -2.24 -6.34 10.27
CA MET A 133 -1.74 -5.17 9.56
C MET A 133 -0.45 -5.47 8.78
N LEU A 134 0.52 -6.15 9.39
CA LEU A 134 1.75 -6.57 8.70
C LEU A 134 1.44 -7.52 7.53
N THR A 135 0.54 -8.49 7.75
CA THR A 135 0.11 -9.40 6.69
C THR A 135 -0.61 -8.64 5.58
N GLY A 136 -1.48 -7.68 5.91
CA GLY A 136 -2.16 -6.82 4.94
C GLY A 136 -1.17 -6.00 4.10
N SER A 137 -0.18 -5.38 4.74
CA SER A 137 0.90 -4.65 4.06
C SER A 137 1.73 -5.56 3.14
N TYR A 138 2.08 -6.76 3.59
CA TYR A 138 2.78 -7.78 2.80
C TYR A 138 1.97 -8.19 1.56
N GLU A 139 0.68 -8.46 1.71
CA GLU A 139 -0.22 -8.82 0.61
C GLU A 139 -0.39 -7.66 -0.39
N ALA A 140 -0.51 -6.42 0.11
CA ALA A 140 -0.51 -5.22 -0.73
C ALA A 140 0.81 -5.09 -1.51
N GLY A 141 1.94 -5.34 -0.85
CA GLY A 141 3.28 -5.34 -1.45
C GLY A 141 3.40 -6.32 -2.61
N ILE A 142 2.91 -7.55 -2.46
CA ILE A 142 2.86 -8.54 -3.56
C ILE A 142 2.02 -8.03 -4.73
N ALA A 143 0.86 -7.44 -4.43
CA ALA A 143 -0.05 -6.97 -5.47
C ALA A 143 0.58 -5.83 -6.27
N PHE A 144 1.00 -4.73 -5.61
CA PHE A 144 1.47 -3.55 -6.33
C PHE A 144 2.85 -3.72 -6.97
N THR A 145 3.71 -4.57 -6.44
CA THR A 145 4.99 -4.91 -7.10
C THR A 145 4.78 -5.43 -8.52
N ASN A 146 3.65 -6.08 -8.79
CA ASN A 146 3.33 -6.65 -10.10
C ASN A 146 2.31 -5.81 -10.89
N ALA A 147 1.48 -5.02 -10.21
CA ALA A 147 0.42 -4.21 -10.83
C ALA A 147 0.74 -2.71 -10.88
N TYR A 148 1.84 -2.31 -10.24
CA TYR A 148 2.23 -0.92 -10.01
C TYR A 148 1.22 -0.13 -9.15
N VAL A 149 1.54 1.15 -8.92
CA VAL A 149 0.69 2.14 -8.25
C VAL A 149 0.15 3.15 -9.27
N GLY A 150 -0.80 3.98 -8.87
CA GLY A 150 -1.50 4.90 -9.76
C GLY A 150 -1.25 6.38 -9.46
N TYR A 151 -2.27 7.20 -9.75
CA TYR A 151 -2.19 8.66 -9.60
C TYR A 151 -2.16 9.12 -8.14
N VAL A 152 -2.70 8.33 -7.19
CA VAL A 152 -2.61 8.69 -5.76
C VAL A 152 -1.15 8.80 -5.37
N HIS A 153 -0.38 7.75 -5.60
CA HIS A 153 1.06 7.75 -5.30
C HIS A 153 1.84 8.77 -6.12
N ALA A 154 1.52 8.94 -7.41
CA ALA A 154 2.20 9.91 -8.25
C ALA A 154 2.06 11.34 -7.72
N ILE A 155 0.87 11.72 -7.26
CA ILE A 155 0.60 13.04 -6.67
C ILE A 155 1.22 13.14 -5.27
N ALA A 156 1.07 12.10 -4.43
CA ALA A 156 1.61 12.06 -3.07
C ALA A 156 3.15 12.20 -3.05
N HIS A 157 3.85 11.60 -4.01
CA HIS A 157 5.30 11.79 -4.17
C HIS A 157 5.67 13.24 -4.45
N GLY A 158 4.90 13.93 -5.30
CA GLY A 158 5.11 15.37 -5.58
C GLY A 158 4.88 16.24 -4.35
N ILE A 159 3.75 16.03 -3.65
CA ILE A 159 3.40 16.77 -2.43
C ILE A 159 4.43 16.51 -1.32
N GLY A 160 4.75 15.23 -1.08
CA GLY A 160 5.72 14.85 -0.06
C GLY A 160 7.14 15.38 -0.33
N GLY A 161 7.53 15.51 -1.61
CA GLY A 161 8.82 16.09 -2.00
C GLY A 161 8.89 17.60 -1.78
N LEU A 162 7.80 18.33 -2.08
CA LEU A 162 7.76 19.79 -2.01
C LEU A 162 7.41 20.32 -0.61
N TYR A 163 6.48 19.66 0.09
CA TYR A 163 5.89 20.20 1.32
C TYR A 163 6.19 19.36 2.56
N HIS A 164 6.99 18.31 2.42
CA HIS A 164 7.37 17.38 3.52
C HIS A 164 6.17 16.75 4.25
N VAL A 165 5.01 16.62 3.57
CA VAL A 165 3.86 15.91 4.12
C VAL A 165 4.21 14.42 4.25
N PRO A 166 3.89 13.76 5.37
CA PRO A 166 4.07 12.32 5.51
C PRO A 166 3.38 11.56 4.39
N HIS A 167 4.09 10.59 3.80
CA HIS A 167 3.63 9.91 2.57
C HIS A 167 2.25 9.25 2.72
N GLY A 168 2.06 8.51 3.81
CA GLY A 168 0.78 7.84 4.09
C GLY A 168 -0.36 8.80 4.39
N GLU A 169 -0.08 9.97 5.00
CA GLU A 169 -1.06 11.03 5.17
C GLU A 169 -1.49 11.61 3.82
N ALA A 170 -0.53 11.93 2.95
CA ALA A 170 -0.83 12.39 1.60
C ALA A 170 -1.68 11.37 0.82
N ASN A 171 -1.33 10.08 0.91
CA ASN A 171 -2.10 9.01 0.30
C ASN A 171 -3.53 8.92 0.86
N ALA A 172 -3.70 9.02 2.17
CA ALA A 172 -5.02 8.98 2.81
C ALA A 172 -5.94 10.12 2.34
N ILE A 173 -5.40 11.33 2.23
CA ILE A 173 -6.14 12.51 1.76
C ILE A 173 -6.49 12.40 0.26
N LEU A 174 -5.58 11.87 -0.53
CA LEU A 174 -5.73 11.82 -2.00
C LEU A 174 -6.58 10.65 -2.48
N LEU A 175 -6.49 9.50 -1.81
CA LEU A 175 -7.13 8.26 -2.27
C LEU A 175 -8.63 8.44 -2.60
N PRO A 176 -9.48 8.91 -1.69
CA PRO A 176 -10.91 9.06 -1.98
C PRO A 176 -11.16 10.08 -3.11
N LYS A 177 -10.37 11.15 -3.18
CA LYS A 177 -10.51 12.20 -4.21
C LYS A 177 -10.15 11.69 -5.61
N VAL A 178 -9.08 10.93 -5.72
CA VAL A 178 -8.63 10.36 -7.00
C VAL A 178 -9.60 9.27 -7.47
N LEU A 179 -10.08 8.41 -6.56
CA LEU A 179 -11.08 7.39 -6.90
C LEU A 179 -12.38 8.03 -7.38
N ALA A 180 -12.85 9.09 -6.72
CA ALA A 180 -14.02 9.85 -7.16
C ALA A 180 -13.79 10.47 -8.55
N ALA A 181 -12.59 10.99 -8.83
CA ALA A 181 -12.27 11.57 -10.13
C ALA A 181 -12.20 10.53 -11.26
N TYR A 182 -11.90 9.26 -10.97
CA TYR A 182 -11.95 8.18 -11.95
C TYR A 182 -13.39 7.83 -12.38
N GLY A 183 -14.39 8.13 -11.54
CA GLY A 183 -15.81 7.91 -11.83
C GLY A 183 -16.11 6.46 -12.21
N SER A 184 -16.94 6.27 -13.23
CA SER A 184 -17.42 4.95 -13.67
C SER A 184 -16.31 3.97 -14.08
N ALA A 185 -15.11 4.45 -14.36
CA ALA A 185 -13.99 3.57 -14.72
C ALA A 185 -13.55 2.61 -13.59
N VAL A 186 -13.88 2.94 -12.34
CA VAL A 186 -13.52 2.14 -11.16
C VAL A 186 -14.72 1.63 -10.36
N TYR A 187 -15.97 1.86 -10.80
CA TYR A 187 -17.16 1.44 -10.06
C TYR A 187 -17.19 -0.07 -9.81
N GLU A 188 -17.01 -0.87 -10.85
CA GLU A 188 -17.03 -2.33 -10.73
C GLU A 188 -15.93 -2.87 -9.79
N PRO A 189 -14.63 -2.49 -9.92
CA PRO A 189 -13.63 -2.96 -8.98
C PRO A 189 -13.87 -2.48 -7.53
N LEU A 190 -14.30 -1.23 -7.31
CA LEU A 190 -14.59 -0.72 -5.97
C LEU A 190 -15.79 -1.41 -5.33
N ALA A 191 -16.86 -1.66 -6.11
CA ALA A 191 -18.02 -2.40 -5.65
C ALA A 191 -17.66 -3.83 -5.18
N ARG A 192 -16.75 -4.50 -5.89
CA ARG A 192 -16.24 -5.81 -5.46
C ARG A 192 -15.45 -5.72 -4.15
N LEU A 193 -14.64 -4.69 -3.96
CA LEU A 193 -13.92 -4.46 -2.70
C LEU A 193 -14.90 -4.20 -1.56
N GLU A 194 -15.91 -3.36 -1.78
CA GLU A 194 -16.94 -3.04 -0.79
C GLU A 194 -17.73 -4.29 -0.35
N ARG A 195 -18.21 -5.09 -1.29
CA ARG A 195 -18.89 -6.36 -0.98
C ARG A 195 -18.00 -7.26 -0.11
N LYS A 196 -16.69 -7.32 -0.41
CA LYS A 196 -15.76 -8.13 0.37
C LYS A 196 -15.52 -7.60 1.77
N VAL A 197 -15.43 -6.30 1.95
CA VAL A 197 -15.27 -5.68 3.26
C VAL A 197 -16.53 -5.86 4.10
N ARG A 198 -17.72 -5.63 3.53
CA ARG A 198 -19.00 -5.83 4.21
C ARG A 198 -19.20 -7.27 4.68
N THR A 199 -18.91 -8.26 3.83
CA THR A 199 -19.03 -9.69 4.22
C THR A 199 -18.08 -10.11 5.32
N SER A 200 -17.02 -9.33 5.58
CA SER A 200 -16.13 -9.55 6.72
C SER A 200 -16.62 -8.90 8.02
N VAL A 201 -17.62 -8.02 7.95
CA VAL A 201 -18.09 -7.19 9.08
C VAL A 201 -19.57 -7.45 9.44
N ALA A 202 -20.46 -7.78 8.50
CA ALA A 202 -21.88 -8.05 8.76
C ALA A 202 -22.53 -8.88 7.64
N GLU A 203 -23.36 -9.84 8.04
CA GLU A 203 -24.26 -10.58 7.18
C GLU A 203 -25.57 -9.79 6.98
N ASP A 204 -25.63 -8.87 6.01
CA ASP A 204 -26.93 -8.38 5.51
C ASP A 204 -26.89 -8.26 3.99
N GLU A 205 -27.30 -9.34 3.32
CA GLU A 205 -27.30 -9.48 1.85
C GLU A 205 -28.63 -9.07 1.20
N SER A 206 -29.45 -8.23 1.83
CA SER A 206 -30.85 -8.03 1.40
C SER A 206 -31.11 -6.93 0.36
N ARG A 207 -30.08 -6.26 -0.19
CA ARG A 207 -30.28 -5.22 -1.22
C ARG A 207 -29.39 -5.43 -2.45
N GLU A 208 -30.02 -5.52 -3.63
CA GLU A 208 -29.35 -5.33 -4.91
C GLU A 208 -28.91 -3.87 -5.06
N GLU A 209 -27.73 -3.56 -4.59
CA GLU A 209 -27.11 -2.25 -4.78
C GLU A 209 -26.32 -2.22 -6.09
N THR A 210 -26.45 -1.13 -6.85
CA THR A 210 -25.67 -0.95 -8.09
C THR A 210 -24.18 -0.78 -7.79
N ASP A 211 -23.31 -1.13 -8.74
CA ASP A 211 -21.87 -0.96 -8.59
C ASP A 211 -21.48 0.51 -8.30
N ALA A 212 -22.22 1.47 -8.80
CA ALA A 212 -22.00 2.89 -8.50
C ALA A 212 -22.24 3.19 -7.02
N VAL A 213 -23.35 2.74 -6.44
CA VAL A 213 -23.67 2.95 -5.02
C VAL A 213 -22.66 2.29 -4.11
N LEU A 214 -22.25 1.07 -4.41
CA LEU A 214 -21.21 0.35 -3.65
C LEU A 214 -19.83 1.01 -3.77
N ALA A 215 -19.48 1.50 -4.97
CA ALA A 215 -18.23 2.22 -5.18
C ALA A 215 -18.18 3.53 -4.38
N GLU A 216 -19.29 4.28 -4.36
CA GLU A 216 -19.41 5.49 -3.55
C GLU A 216 -19.34 5.19 -2.06
N ALA A 217 -19.99 4.11 -1.59
CA ALA A 217 -19.92 3.66 -0.21
C ALA A 217 -18.48 3.31 0.20
N PHE A 218 -17.74 2.60 -0.67
CA PHE A 218 -16.33 2.29 -0.43
C PHE A 218 -15.48 3.57 -0.34
N ILE A 219 -15.66 4.51 -1.27
CA ILE A 219 -14.94 5.80 -1.26
C ILE A 219 -15.23 6.58 0.04
N LEU A 220 -16.50 6.61 0.48
CA LEU A 220 -16.89 7.28 1.71
C LEU A 220 -16.29 6.59 2.95
N SER A 221 -16.22 5.26 2.97
CA SER A 221 -15.63 4.53 4.08
C SER A 221 -14.14 4.88 4.28
N LEU A 222 -13.41 5.14 3.19
CA LEU A 222 -12.00 5.54 3.24
C LEU A 222 -11.77 6.92 3.89
N ILE A 223 -12.79 7.80 3.91
CA ILE A 223 -12.71 9.12 4.55
C ILE A 223 -12.82 8.99 6.08
N HIS A 224 -13.40 7.90 6.57
CA HIS A 224 -13.72 7.69 7.99
C HIS A 224 -12.80 6.67 8.68
N ILE A 225 -11.85 6.08 7.96
CA ILE A 225 -10.81 5.23 8.53
C ILE A 225 -9.70 6.08 9.13
#